data_b62d4a740839c5d24dec11180eef0661
#
_entry.id   b62d4a740839c5d24dec11180eef0661
#
_cell.length_a   1.000
_cell.length_b   1.000
_cell.length_c   1.000
_cell.angle_alpha   90.00
_cell.angle_beta   90.00
_cell.angle_gamma   90.00
#
_symmetry.space_group_name_H-M   'P 1'
#
loop_
_entity.id
_entity.type
_entity.pdbx_description
1 polymer ?
#
loop_
_entity_poly.entity_id
_entity_poly.type
_entity_poly.pdbx_seq_one_letter_code
_entity_poly.pdbx_strand_id
1 'polypeptide(L)'
;MAIISENNRKKHRQYGNTQIRYGLIYISITFVVLLFLNVYTSGTSQKLFYQSKQSSMIEKCQLASAEIAGLEVLNPTAAANAVSQMGSLRISRMIITDQFGAAVYDSLESDSSLGRYVLLPEVVQALEGNDVFSWKYHDGAMQSRAATPVLSYGTLIGCVYMMEYDVQQGSLIQSLQSNILTITLILELVVVLFSIIFSNAFSRRFRRILSSMRIIREGDYSHKVVMRGKDELAFLGDEFNDLTEKLQTSENKRRQFVSDASHELKTPLASIKLLTDSILQNDMDMDTAREFVGDIGNEADRLNRMTQKLLSLTKIEGQQDGDCEIIYMAPTVERVVRMLSGLAEKNGIVINLSLDDDSPILILEDDLYQITFNLVENGIKYNISGGKLTVSLLRSEDNAILQVRDTGVGIPPEALSHIFERFYRVDKARSRKSGGSGLGLAIVKNMVERNQGQISVESTPGQGTVFTVTFPTFDTEEEGL
;
A
#
# COMPACT_ATOMS: atom_id res chain seq x y z
N MET A 1 27.25 12.44 18.69
CA MET A 1 27.50 11.41 17.62
C MET A 1 27.34 9.98 18.10
N ALA A 2 27.77 9.56 19.28
CA ALA A 2 27.64 8.18 19.78
C ALA A 2 26.20 7.69 19.99
N ILE A 3 25.30 8.51 20.53
CA ILE A 3 23.87 8.17 20.80
C ILE A 3 23.08 7.91 19.51
N ILE A 4 23.40 8.62 18.41
CA ILE A 4 22.76 8.43 17.10
C ILE A 4 23.18 7.09 16.46
N SER A 5 24.43 6.64 16.69
CA SER A 5 24.94 5.36 16.17
C SER A 5 24.32 4.14 16.87
N GLU A 6 24.04 4.25 18.16
CA GLU A 6 23.47 3.15 18.96
C GLU A 6 21.97 2.93 18.68
N ASN A 7 21.22 4.03 18.48
CA ASN A 7 19.81 3.98 18.08
C ASN A 7 19.64 3.42 16.64
N ASN A 8 20.60 3.70 15.74
CA ASN A 8 20.63 3.12 14.40
C ASN A 8 20.94 1.62 14.41
N ARG A 9 21.85 1.13 15.29
CA ARG A 9 22.14 -0.31 15.45
C ARG A 9 20.95 -1.07 16.02
N LYS A 10 20.20 -0.53 16.98
CA LYS A 10 18.98 -1.15 17.51
C LYS A 10 17.87 -1.25 16.46
N LYS A 11 17.66 -0.20 15.63
CA LYS A 11 16.71 -0.25 14.50
C LYS A 11 17.11 -1.27 13.43
N HIS A 12 18.39 -1.40 13.08
CA HIS A 12 18.86 -2.42 12.13
C HIS A 12 18.60 -3.86 12.63
N ARG A 13 18.67 -4.10 13.93
CA ARG A 13 18.37 -5.41 14.54
C ARG A 13 16.87 -5.74 14.49
N GLN A 14 15.98 -4.73 14.56
CA GLN A 14 14.53 -4.91 14.45
C GLN A 14 14.07 -5.30 13.03
N TYR A 15 14.66 -4.74 11.97
CA TYR A 15 14.28 -5.06 10.58
C TYR A 15 14.80 -6.43 10.12
N GLY A 16 15.93 -6.90 10.65
CA GLY A 16 16.42 -8.28 10.45
C GLY A 16 15.47 -9.33 11.05
N ASN A 17 14.90 -9.03 12.22
CA ASN A 17 13.95 -9.90 12.91
C ASN A 17 12.63 -10.12 12.15
N THR A 18 12.11 -9.11 11.47
CA THR A 18 10.84 -9.21 10.74
C THR A 18 10.93 -10.19 9.57
N GLN A 19 12.05 -10.17 8.86
CA GLN A 19 12.34 -11.06 7.74
C GLN A 19 12.39 -12.53 8.15
N ILE A 20 13.16 -12.80 9.22
CA ILE A 20 13.26 -14.13 9.82
C ILE A 20 11.90 -14.60 10.34
N ARG A 21 11.12 -13.69 10.93
CA ARG A 21 9.81 -14.00 11.49
C ARG A 21 8.80 -14.45 10.42
N TYR A 22 8.71 -13.77 9.28
CA TYR A 22 7.85 -14.21 8.18
C TYR A 22 8.31 -15.53 7.56
N GLY A 23 9.62 -15.71 7.34
CA GLY A 23 10.17 -16.97 6.88
C GLY A 23 9.84 -18.14 7.81
N LEU A 24 9.99 -17.95 9.12
CA LEU A 24 9.65 -18.95 10.14
C LEU A 24 8.15 -19.27 10.17
N ILE A 25 7.28 -18.27 9.99
CA ILE A 25 5.83 -18.49 9.93
C ILE A 25 5.45 -19.38 8.75
N TYR A 26 5.98 -19.11 7.55
CA TYR A 26 5.72 -19.95 6.37
C TYR A 26 6.22 -21.39 6.57
N ILE A 27 7.44 -21.55 7.05
CA ILE A 27 8.03 -22.88 7.35
C ILE A 27 7.18 -23.61 8.40
N SER A 28 6.74 -22.93 9.46
CA SER A 28 5.92 -23.56 10.50
C SER A 28 4.54 -23.99 9.99
N ILE A 29 3.89 -23.18 9.16
CA ILE A 29 2.59 -23.52 8.57
C ILE A 29 2.73 -24.74 7.66
N THR A 30 3.71 -24.73 6.75
CA THR A 30 3.94 -25.87 5.83
C THR A 30 4.31 -27.13 6.58
N PHE A 31 5.14 -27.03 7.61
CA PHE A 31 5.49 -28.16 8.47
C PHE A 31 4.26 -28.79 9.13
N VAL A 32 3.37 -27.98 9.71
CA VAL A 32 2.15 -28.48 10.34
C VAL A 32 1.23 -29.17 9.32
N VAL A 33 1.06 -28.58 8.12
CA VAL A 33 0.25 -29.16 7.04
C VAL A 33 0.84 -30.50 6.57
N LEU A 34 2.15 -30.56 6.34
CA LEU A 34 2.82 -31.77 5.89
C LEU A 34 2.81 -32.86 6.96
N LEU A 35 2.97 -32.49 8.23
CA LEU A 35 2.85 -33.42 9.36
C LEU A 35 1.44 -34.01 9.42
N PHE A 36 0.40 -33.16 9.31
CA PHE A 36 -1.00 -33.62 9.28
C PHE A 36 -1.24 -34.57 8.10
N LEU A 37 -0.78 -34.23 6.90
CA LEU A 37 -0.91 -35.10 5.74
C LEU A 37 -0.21 -36.44 5.94
N ASN A 38 0.99 -36.46 6.53
CA ASN A 38 1.73 -37.68 6.82
C ASN A 38 0.96 -38.60 7.77
N VAL A 39 0.50 -38.05 8.91
CA VAL A 39 -0.29 -38.80 9.91
C VAL A 39 -1.60 -39.30 9.33
N TYR A 40 -2.33 -38.44 8.60
CA TYR A 40 -3.62 -38.79 8.01
C TYR A 40 -3.47 -39.89 6.94
N THR A 41 -2.52 -39.74 6.02
CA THR A 41 -2.30 -40.70 4.94
C THR A 41 -1.82 -42.05 5.47
N SER A 42 -0.92 -42.03 6.44
CA SER A 42 -0.46 -43.25 7.12
C SER A 42 -1.57 -44.01 7.82
N GLY A 43 -2.41 -43.25 8.60
CA GLY A 43 -3.55 -43.86 9.32
C GLY A 43 -4.63 -44.39 8.35
N THR A 44 -4.93 -43.64 7.27
CA THR A 44 -5.91 -44.07 6.26
C THR A 44 -5.44 -45.32 5.52
N SER A 45 -4.15 -45.38 5.13
CA SER A 45 -3.56 -46.54 4.50
C SER A 45 -3.65 -47.77 5.38
N GLN A 46 -3.29 -47.65 6.65
CA GLN A 46 -3.41 -48.76 7.58
C GLN A 46 -4.86 -49.24 7.72
N LYS A 47 -5.83 -48.32 7.84
CA LYS A 47 -7.24 -48.68 7.92
C LYS A 47 -7.75 -49.43 6.68
N LEU A 48 -7.37 -48.96 5.51
CA LEU A 48 -7.74 -49.62 4.24
C LEU A 48 -7.16 -51.01 4.15
N PHE A 49 -5.90 -51.20 4.51
CA PHE A 49 -5.27 -52.51 4.57
C PHE A 49 -5.95 -53.43 5.56
N TYR A 50 -6.26 -52.94 6.77
CA TYR A 50 -7.02 -53.67 7.78
C TYR A 50 -8.34 -54.17 7.24
N GLN A 51 -9.17 -53.31 6.66
CA GLN A 51 -10.48 -53.66 6.12
C GLN A 51 -10.38 -54.69 5.00
N SER A 52 -9.47 -54.46 4.05
CA SER A 52 -9.24 -55.39 2.94
C SER A 52 -8.82 -56.79 3.44
N LYS A 53 -7.90 -56.84 4.40
CA LYS A 53 -7.42 -58.10 4.96
C LYS A 53 -8.46 -58.82 5.82
N GLN A 54 -9.23 -58.06 6.60
CA GLN A 54 -10.36 -58.55 7.38
C GLN A 54 -11.38 -59.25 6.49
N SER A 55 -11.83 -58.57 5.42
CA SER A 55 -12.81 -59.17 4.49
C SER A 55 -12.29 -60.45 3.88
N SER A 56 -11.03 -60.45 3.38
CA SER A 56 -10.42 -61.64 2.75
C SER A 56 -10.26 -62.81 3.74
N MET A 57 -9.82 -62.52 4.96
CA MET A 57 -9.60 -63.59 5.97
C MET A 57 -10.88 -64.17 6.49
N ILE A 58 -11.94 -63.33 6.77
CA ILE A 58 -13.26 -63.81 7.20
C ILE A 58 -13.91 -64.58 6.07
N GLU A 59 -13.84 -64.14 4.78
CA GLU A 59 -14.37 -64.94 3.66
C GLU A 59 -13.77 -66.31 3.57
N LYS A 60 -12.41 -66.45 3.71
CA LYS A 60 -11.73 -67.71 3.76
C LYS A 60 -12.20 -68.63 4.91
N CYS A 61 -12.37 -68.03 6.12
CA CYS A 61 -12.88 -68.72 7.27
C CYS A 61 -14.32 -69.21 7.08
N GLN A 62 -15.19 -68.37 6.51
CA GLN A 62 -16.59 -68.71 6.23
C GLN A 62 -16.70 -69.77 5.17
N LEU A 63 -15.90 -69.76 4.12
CA LEU A 63 -15.85 -70.81 3.11
C LEU A 63 -15.48 -72.17 3.74
N ALA A 64 -14.45 -72.17 4.60
CA ALA A 64 -14.06 -73.35 5.30
C ALA A 64 -15.12 -73.82 6.33
N SER A 65 -15.73 -72.88 7.05
CA SER A 65 -16.83 -73.17 7.97
C SER A 65 -18.03 -73.81 7.26
N ALA A 66 -18.41 -73.33 6.07
CA ALA A 66 -19.49 -73.88 5.28
C ALA A 66 -19.28 -75.32 4.84
N GLU A 67 -18.04 -75.62 4.43
CA GLU A 67 -17.67 -76.98 4.02
C GLU A 67 -17.68 -77.94 5.22
N ILE A 68 -17.21 -77.50 6.39
CA ILE A 68 -17.17 -78.29 7.60
C ILE A 68 -18.61 -78.48 8.16
N ALA A 69 -19.47 -77.49 8.05
CA ALA A 69 -20.86 -77.58 8.47
C ALA A 69 -21.68 -78.67 7.76
N GLY A 70 -21.23 -79.09 6.58
CA GLY A 70 -21.84 -80.18 5.78
C GLY A 70 -21.43 -81.57 6.26
N LEU A 71 -20.54 -81.70 7.26
CA LEU A 71 -20.10 -83.01 7.76
C LEU A 71 -21.15 -83.56 8.76
N GLU A 72 -21.52 -84.86 8.62
CA GLU A 72 -22.45 -85.51 9.55
C GLU A 72 -21.85 -85.65 10.97
N VAL A 73 -20.53 -85.81 11.06
CA VAL A 73 -19.80 -85.94 12.35
C VAL A 73 -18.45 -85.21 12.22
N LEU A 74 -18.20 -84.29 13.16
CA LEU A 74 -16.91 -83.59 13.23
C LEU A 74 -15.90 -84.47 13.96
N ASN A 75 -15.07 -85.18 13.20
CA ASN A 75 -13.96 -85.95 13.68
C ASN A 75 -12.64 -85.61 12.92
N PRO A 76 -11.43 -85.97 13.46
CA PRO A 76 -10.17 -85.59 12.89
C PRO A 76 -10.00 -85.98 11.40
N THR A 77 -10.47 -87.17 11.01
CA THR A 77 -10.34 -87.69 9.65
C THR A 77 -11.30 -86.98 8.66
N ALA A 78 -12.54 -86.72 9.09
CA ALA A 78 -13.51 -86.01 8.27
C ALA A 78 -13.08 -84.54 8.08
N ALA A 79 -12.61 -83.87 9.11
CA ALA A 79 -12.09 -82.49 9.04
C ALA A 79 -10.85 -82.42 8.13
N ALA A 80 -9.91 -83.37 8.21
CA ALA A 80 -8.74 -83.42 7.34
C ALA A 80 -9.12 -83.60 5.85
N ASN A 81 -10.11 -84.51 5.59
CA ASN A 81 -10.59 -84.72 4.22
C ASN A 81 -11.31 -83.48 3.65
N ALA A 82 -12.14 -82.82 4.40
CA ALA A 82 -12.80 -81.58 4.00
C ALA A 82 -11.78 -80.46 3.67
N VAL A 83 -10.78 -80.28 4.54
CA VAL A 83 -9.72 -79.28 4.27
C VAL A 83 -8.91 -79.62 3.01
N SER A 84 -8.64 -80.94 2.78
CA SER A 84 -7.93 -81.35 1.54
C SER A 84 -8.66 -81.05 0.27
N GLN A 85 -10.00 -81.02 0.29
CA GLN A 85 -10.86 -80.67 -0.84
C GLN A 85 -10.95 -79.14 -1.13
N MET A 86 -10.69 -78.31 -0.13
CA MET A 86 -10.74 -76.84 -0.24
C MET A 86 -9.63 -76.24 -1.10
N GLY A 87 -8.66 -77.01 -1.56
CA GLY A 87 -7.53 -76.48 -2.34
C GLY A 87 -6.58 -75.62 -1.53
N SER A 88 -5.73 -74.89 -2.21
CA SER A 88 -4.71 -74.03 -1.53
C SER A 88 -5.31 -72.67 -1.10
N LEU A 89 -5.66 -72.56 0.16
CA LEU A 89 -6.17 -71.31 0.73
C LEU A 89 -5.07 -70.26 1.05
N ARG A 90 -3.79 -70.61 0.78
CA ARG A 90 -2.63 -69.75 1.07
C ARG A 90 -2.67 -69.18 2.50
N ILE A 91 -2.89 -70.01 3.48
CA ILE A 91 -2.87 -69.72 4.91
C ILE A 91 -1.65 -70.35 5.58
N SER A 92 -1.16 -69.76 6.66
CA SER A 92 0.00 -70.29 7.39
C SER A 92 -0.39 -71.36 8.41
N ARG A 93 -1.59 -71.25 8.98
CA ARG A 93 -2.12 -72.25 9.92
C ARG A 93 -3.67 -72.22 9.88
N MET A 94 -4.28 -73.38 9.96
CA MET A 94 -5.72 -73.59 10.16
C MET A 94 -5.93 -74.51 11.33
N ILE A 95 -6.80 -74.14 12.25
CA ILE A 95 -7.24 -74.95 13.36
C ILE A 95 -8.77 -75.06 13.28
N ILE A 96 -9.32 -76.24 13.40
CA ILE A 96 -10.74 -76.50 13.54
C ILE A 96 -10.97 -77.05 14.94
N THR A 97 -11.89 -76.45 15.70
CA THR A 97 -12.21 -76.87 17.04
C THR A 97 -13.62 -77.47 17.09
N ASP A 98 -13.89 -78.25 18.10
CA ASP A 98 -15.24 -78.65 18.49
C ASP A 98 -15.96 -77.49 19.25
N GLN A 99 -17.22 -77.73 19.68
CA GLN A 99 -18.04 -76.78 20.41
C GLN A 99 -17.47 -76.35 21.77
N PHE A 100 -16.51 -77.15 22.31
CA PHE A 100 -15.86 -76.85 23.58
C PHE A 100 -14.49 -76.19 23.40
N GLY A 101 -14.06 -75.97 22.14
CA GLY A 101 -12.77 -75.38 21.85
C GLY A 101 -11.59 -76.35 21.80
N ALA A 102 -11.83 -77.67 21.81
CA ALA A 102 -10.76 -78.64 21.60
C ALA A 102 -10.43 -78.81 20.12
N ALA A 103 -9.15 -78.79 19.75
CA ALA A 103 -8.71 -78.89 18.35
C ALA A 103 -9.02 -80.27 17.79
N VAL A 104 -9.84 -80.35 16.76
CA VAL A 104 -10.14 -81.53 15.99
C VAL A 104 -9.23 -81.65 14.78
N TYR A 105 -8.73 -80.52 14.24
CA TYR A 105 -7.78 -80.46 13.14
C TYR A 105 -6.80 -79.32 13.36
N ASP A 106 -5.53 -79.51 12.99
CA ASP A 106 -4.52 -78.49 12.95
C ASP A 106 -3.60 -78.74 11.72
N SER A 107 -3.47 -77.77 10.87
CA SER A 107 -2.65 -77.87 9.66
C SER A 107 -1.16 -77.88 9.95
N LEU A 108 -0.72 -77.58 11.16
CA LEU A 108 0.68 -77.52 11.56
C LEU A 108 1.04 -78.81 12.26
N GLU A 109 1.86 -79.67 11.66
CA GLU A 109 2.26 -80.94 12.21
C GLU A 109 3.31 -80.79 13.32
N SER A 110 4.23 -79.83 13.18
CA SER A 110 5.38 -79.68 14.11
C SER A 110 5.02 -79.09 15.47
N ASP A 111 3.90 -78.40 15.60
CA ASP A 111 3.40 -77.80 16.83
C ASP A 111 1.85 -77.93 16.87
N SER A 112 1.36 -79.12 16.69
CA SER A 112 -0.05 -79.45 16.58
C SER A 112 -0.79 -79.24 17.90
N SER A 113 -1.90 -78.54 17.84
CA SER A 113 -2.85 -78.39 18.96
C SER A 113 -3.88 -79.53 19.03
N LEU A 114 -3.76 -80.59 18.22
CA LEU A 114 -4.77 -81.62 18.09
C LEU A 114 -5.08 -82.27 19.49
N GLY A 115 -6.35 -82.34 19.85
CA GLY A 115 -6.81 -82.83 21.13
C GLY A 115 -6.59 -81.87 22.32
N ARG A 116 -6.07 -80.67 22.11
CA ARG A 116 -5.84 -79.67 23.18
C ARG A 116 -6.87 -78.54 23.03
N TYR A 117 -7.22 -77.87 24.12
CA TYR A 117 -8.09 -76.69 24.12
C TYR A 117 -7.33 -75.49 23.53
N VAL A 118 -7.91 -74.81 22.53
CA VAL A 118 -7.40 -73.62 21.88
C VAL A 118 -7.98 -72.41 22.54
N LEU A 119 -7.27 -71.83 23.49
CA LEU A 119 -7.72 -70.69 24.28
C LEU A 119 -7.27 -69.34 23.65
N LEU A 120 -7.26 -69.24 22.30
CA LEU A 120 -6.99 -68.01 21.62
C LEU A 120 -8.21 -67.08 21.71
N PRO A 121 -8.07 -65.78 21.95
CA PRO A 121 -9.18 -64.85 22.07
C PRO A 121 -10.14 -64.88 20.88
N GLU A 122 -9.61 -65.08 19.66
CA GLU A 122 -10.37 -65.17 18.43
C GLU A 122 -11.25 -66.43 18.41
N VAL A 123 -10.73 -67.52 18.88
CA VAL A 123 -11.46 -68.84 18.98
C VAL A 123 -12.55 -68.77 20.01
N VAL A 124 -12.25 -68.19 21.20
CA VAL A 124 -13.25 -68.02 22.26
C VAL A 124 -14.44 -67.16 21.79
N GLN A 125 -14.17 -66.04 21.16
CA GLN A 125 -15.22 -65.18 20.65
C GLN A 125 -16.01 -65.81 19.49
N ALA A 126 -15.36 -66.65 18.65
CA ALA A 126 -16.04 -67.32 17.57
C ALA A 126 -16.98 -68.42 18.11
N LEU A 127 -16.64 -69.08 19.20
CA LEU A 127 -17.54 -70.01 19.87
C LEU A 127 -18.74 -69.36 20.56
N GLU A 128 -18.70 -68.00 20.74
CA GLU A 128 -19.84 -67.18 21.16
C GLU A 128 -20.75 -66.85 19.97
N GLY A 129 -20.41 -67.20 18.74
CA GLY A 129 -21.21 -67.01 17.53
C GLY A 129 -20.82 -65.82 16.71
N ASN A 130 -19.64 -65.19 16.92
CA ASN A 130 -19.21 -64.00 16.22
C ASN A 130 -18.07 -64.31 15.20
N ASP A 131 -18.08 -63.62 14.04
CA ASP A 131 -16.90 -63.58 13.18
C ASP A 131 -15.88 -62.63 13.79
N VAL A 132 -14.68 -63.10 13.96
CA VAL A 132 -13.59 -62.35 14.64
C VAL A 132 -12.40 -62.20 13.71
N PHE A 133 -11.81 -61.00 13.69
CA PHE A 133 -10.56 -60.72 13.00
C PHE A 133 -9.64 -59.89 13.89
N SER A 134 -8.38 -60.28 13.96
CA SER A 134 -7.35 -59.50 14.59
C SER A 134 -6.09 -59.50 13.71
N TRP A 135 -5.30 -58.46 13.81
CA TRP A 135 -4.01 -58.39 13.14
C TRP A 135 -2.95 -57.78 14.01
N LYS A 136 -1.72 -58.21 13.82
CA LYS A 136 -0.54 -57.68 14.54
C LYS A 136 0.65 -57.66 13.61
N TYR A 137 1.39 -56.56 13.63
CA TYR A 137 2.71 -56.54 12.99
C TYR A 137 3.75 -57.10 13.92
N HIS A 138 4.46 -58.15 13.47
CA HIS A 138 5.48 -58.83 14.27
C HIS A 138 6.59 -59.36 13.34
N ASP A 139 7.84 -59.09 13.72
CA ASP A 139 9.07 -59.57 13.02
C ASP A 139 9.08 -59.30 11.51
N GLY A 140 8.65 -58.07 11.09
CA GLY A 140 8.66 -57.68 9.67
C GLY A 140 7.51 -58.25 8.85
N ALA A 141 6.63 -59.03 9.44
CA ALA A 141 5.48 -59.62 8.77
C ALA A 141 4.15 -59.16 9.41
N MET A 142 3.08 -59.17 8.61
CA MET A 142 1.74 -58.98 9.11
C MET A 142 1.15 -60.33 9.50
N GLN A 143 0.90 -60.54 10.78
CA GLN A 143 0.19 -61.68 11.29
C GLN A 143 -1.31 -61.33 11.37
N SER A 144 -2.12 -61.94 10.51
CA SER A 144 -3.55 -61.83 10.47
C SER A 144 -4.19 -63.10 11.03
N ARG A 145 -5.18 -62.97 11.90
CA ARG A 145 -5.89 -64.06 12.51
C ARG A 145 -7.40 -63.83 12.32
N ALA A 146 -8.11 -64.87 11.94
CA ALA A 146 -9.57 -64.83 11.86
C ALA A 146 -10.14 -66.10 12.43
N ALA A 147 -11.32 -66.00 13.01
CA ALA A 147 -12.07 -67.15 13.47
C ALA A 147 -13.59 -66.93 13.15
N THR A 148 -14.22 -68.02 12.72
CA THR A 148 -15.65 -68.01 12.33
C THR A 148 -16.32 -69.23 12.96
N PRO A 149 -17.54 -69.08 13.55
CA PRO A 149 -18.29 -70.25 14.09
C PRO A 149 -18.68 -71.21 12.99
N VAL A 150 -18.74 -72.48 13.30
CA VAL A 150 -19.27 -73.51 12.42
C VAL A 150 -20.67 -73.88 12.92
N LEU A 151 -21.68 -73.57 12.11
CA LEU A 151 -23.09 -73.81 12.40
C LEU A 151 -23.63 -74.92 11.50
N SER A 152 -24.02 -76.05 12.07
CA SER A 152 -24.73 -77.10 11.37
C SER A 152 -26.22 -77.12 11.82
N TYR A 153 -27.12 -76.89 10.87
CA TYR A 153 -28.56 -76.77 11.12
C TYR A 153 -28.93 -75.74 12.23
N GLY A 154 -28.14 -74.64 12.31
CA GLY A 154 -28.33 -73.60 13.32
C GLY A 154 -27.75 -73.89 14.71
N THR A 155 -27.09 -75.05 14.89
CA THR A 155 -26.41 -75.41 16.11
C THR A 155 -24.92 -75.21 15.98
N LEU A 156 -24.29 -74.60 16.98
CA LEU A 156 -22.84 -74.41 17.00
C LEU A 156 -22.16 -75.78 17.23
N ILE A 157 -21.33 -76.23 16.28
CA ILE A 157 -20.58 -77.50 16.35
C ILE A 157 -19.10 -77.30 16.53
N GLY A 158 -18.58 -76.06 16.34
CA GLY A 158 -17.19 -75.70 16.50
C GLY A 158 -16.83 -74.36 15.91
N CYS A 159 -15.57 -74.12 15.71
CA CYS A 159 -15.13 -72.94 14.96
C CYS A 159 -13.91 -73.26 14.06
N VAL A 160 -13.75 -72.46 13.01
CA VAL A 160 -12.54 -72.42 12.14
C VAL A 160 -11.72 -71.23 12.50
N TYR A 161 -10.48 -71.46 12.89
CA TYR A 161 -9.46 -70.43 13.08
C TYR A 161 -8.45 -70.52 11.98
N MET A 162 -8.10 -69.37 11.36
CA MET A 162 -7.06 -69.24 10.38
C MET A 162 -6.04 -68.16 10.76
N MET A 163 -4.79 -68.45 10.50
CA MET A 163 -3.71 -67.49 10.67
C MET A 163 -2.91 -67.41 9.38
N GLU A 164 -2.60 -66.20 8.98
CA GLU A 164 -1.76 -65.91 7.82
C GLU A 164 -0.59 -65.01 8.22
N TYR A 165 0.62 -65.39 7.78
CA TYR A 165 1.84 -64.64 8.02
C TYR A 165 2.28 -64.08 6.67
N ASP A 166 2.09 -62.74 6.49
CA ASP A 166 2.31 -62.11 5.20
C ASP A 166 3.47 -61.13 5.30
N VAL A 167 4.67 -61.58 4.91
CA VAL A 167 5.89 -60.77 4.86
C VAL A 167 5.81 -59.72 3.77
N GLN A 168 5.16 -60.04 2.62
CA GLN A 168 5.08 -59.11 1.50
C GLN A 168 4.17 -57.89 1.84
N GLN A 169 3.02 -58.14 2.45
CA GLN A 169 2.14 -57.03 2.88
C GLN A 169 2.76 -56.20 4.01
N GLY A 170 3.46 -56.83 4.95
CA GLY A 170 4.22 -56.14 5.99
C GLY A 170 5.26 -55.19 5.44
N SER A 171 6.07 -55.70 4.48
CA SER A 171 7.09 -54.88 3.81
C SER A 171 6.53 -53.76 2.95
N LEU A 172 5.37 -53.98 2.28
CA LEU A 172 4.69 -52.96 1.51
C LEU A 172 4.21 -51.78 2.38
N ILE A 173 3.58 -52.08 3.54
CA ILE A 173 3.14 -51.05 4.47
C ILE A 173 4.33 -50.22 4.98
N GLN A 174 5.41 -50.90 5.37
CA GLN A 174 6.61 -50.23 5.85
C GLN A 174 7.25 -49.36 4.75
N SER A 175 7.32 -49.89 3.52
CA SER A 175 7.84 -49.15 2.35
C SER A 175 6.99 -47.91 2.03
N LEU A 176 5.66 -48.03 2.07
CA LEU A 176 4.75 -46.90 1.87
C LEU A 176 4.96 -45.82 2.94
N GLN A 177 5.04 -46.20 4.21
CA GLN A 177 5.30 -45.26 5.30
C GLN A 177 6.66 -44.56 5.15
N SER A 178 7.70 -45.30 4.82
CA SER A 178 9.03 -44.74 4.58
C SER A 178 9.05 -43.81 3.39
N ASN A 179 8.39 -44.15 2.30
CA ASN A 179 8.30 -43.31 1.11
C ASN A 179 7.53 -42.00 1.39
N ILE A 180 6.39 -42.09 2.09
CA ILE A 180 5.62 -40.90 2.50
C ILE A 180 6.48 -39.97 3.36
N LEU A 181 7.20 -40.52 4.34
CA LEU A 181 8.08 -39.73 5.20
C LEU A 181 9.23 -39.11 4.40
N THR A 182 9.86 -39.87 3.51
CA THR A 182 10.92 -39.34 2.64
C THR A 182 10.47 -38.23 1.74
N ILE A 183 9.30 -38.38 1.08
CA ILE A 183 8.72 -37.36 0.23
C ILE A 183 8.39 -36.09 1.06
N THR A 184 7.84 -36.27 2.26
CA THR A 184 7.52 -35.17 3.19
C THR A 184 8.80 -34.39 3.55
N LEU A 185 9.90 -35.07 3.90
CA LEU A 185 11.16 -34.41 4.23
C LEU A 185 11.80 -33.68 3.05
N ILE A 186 11.75 -34.27 1.85
CA ILE A 186 12.24 -33.60 0.63
C ILE A 186 11.42 -32.36 0.34
N LEU A 187 10.10 -32.43 0.43
CA LEU A 187 9.20 -31.30 0.18
C LEU A 187 9.43 -30.17 1.17
N GLU A 188 9.61 -30.49 2.47
CA GLU A 188 9.92 -29.48 3.50
C GLU A 188 11.27 -28.80 3.21
N LEU A 189 12.29 -29.55 2.81
CA LEU A 189 13.59 -28.99 2.43
C LEU A 189 13.45 -27.99 1.26
N VAL A 190 12.67 -28.35 0.24
CA VAL A 190 12.41 -27.46 -0.90
C VAL A 190 11.70 -26.18 -0.45
N VAL A 191 10.69 -26.30 0.41
CA VAL A 191 9.96 -25.13 0.96
C VAL A 191 10.91 -24.23 1.75
N VAL A 192 11.77 -24.79 2.59
CA VAL A 192 12.76 -24.01 3.36
C VAL A 192 13.69 -23.25 2.43
N LEU A 193 14.25 -23.90 1.41
CA LEU A 193 15.15 -23.26 0.43
C LEU A 193 14.44 -22.14 -0.31
N PHE A 194 13.21 -22.40 -0.79
CA PHE A 194 12.42 -21.41 -1.51
C PHE A 194 12.07 -20.21 -0.62
N SER A 195 11.69 -20.45 0.64
CA SER A 195 11.40 -19.42 1.63
C SER A 195 12.61 -18.49 1.86
N ILE A 196 13.81 -19.06 1.98
CA ILE A 196 15.05 -18.29 2.17
C ILE A 196 15.34 -17.42 0.93
N ILE A 197 15.25 -17.99 -0.27
CA ILE A 197 15.53 -17.29 -1.53
C ILE A 197 14.54 -16.13 -1.70
N PHE A 198 13.24 -16.40 -1.57
CA PHE A 198 12.18 -15.42 -1.73
C PHE A 198 12.26 -14.30 -0.70
N SER A 199 12.43 -14.66 0.57
CA SER A 199 12.59 -13.71 1.67
C SER A 199 13.79 -12.77 1.45
N ASN A 200 14.92 -13.30 0.99
CA ASN A 200 16.10 -12.49 0.68
C ASN A 200 15.89 -11.57 -0.54
N ALA A 201 15.24 -12.03 -1.59
CA ALA A 201 14.97 -11.27 -2.79
C ALA A 201 14.01 -10.09 -2.48
N PHE A 202 12.89 -10.37 -1.81
CA PHE A 202 11.91 -9.38 -1.41
C PHE A 202 12.50 -8.31 -0.48
N SER A 203 13.23 -8.76 0.56
CA SER A 203 13.82 -7.82 1.52
C SER A 203 14.90 -6.94 0.94
N ARG A 204 15.68 -7.42 -0.03
CA ARG A 204 16.67 -6.58 -0.72
C ARG A 204 16.00 -5.42 -1.47
N ARG A 205 14.88 -5.68 -2.14
CA ARG A 205 14.13 -4.66 -2.87
C ARG A 205 13.48 -3.65 -1.91
N PHE A 206 12.85 -4.12 -0.85
CA PHE A 206 12.23 -3.27 0.17
C PHE A 206 13.25 -2.38 0.90
N ARG A 207 14.44 -2.91 1.22
CA ARG A 207 15.52 -2.12 1.84
C ARG A 207 16.02 -0.98 0.96
N ARG A 208 15.96 -1.11 -0.38
CA ARG A 208 16.32 -0.01 -1.29
C ARG A 208 15.38 1.17 -1.13
N ILE A 209 14.08 0.94 -1.08
CA ILE A 209 13.09 2.00 -0.84
C ILE A 209 13.36 2.67 0.51
N LEU A 210 13.51 1.87 1.59
CA LEU A 210 13.78 2.42 2.92
C LEU A 210 15.09 3.23 3.02
N SER A 211 16.14 2.80 2.29
CA SER A 211 17.40 3.57 2.25
C SER A 211 17.24 4.90 1.53
N SER A 212 16.50 4.92 0.42
CA SER A 212 16.20 6.15 -0.32
C SER A 212 15.32 7.11 0.48
N MET A 213 14.30 6.60 1.19
CA MET A 213 13.52 7.41 2.13
C MET A 213 14.38 8.08 3.20
N ARG A 214 15.46 7.40 3.65
CA ARG A 214 16.38 7.99 4.63
C ARG A 214 17.20 9.14 4.03
N ILE A 215 17.70 8.97 2.81
CA ILE A 215 18.47 9.99 2.10
C ILE A 215 17.60 11.24 1.89
N ILE A 216 16.35 11.06 1.44
CA ILE A 216 15.40 12.15 1.24
C ILE A 216 15.07 12.86 2.58
N ARG A 217 14.91 12.12 3.67
CA ARG A 217 14.70 12.70 5.00
C ARG A 217 15.89 13.56 5.47
N GLU A 218 17.11 13.27 5.00
CA GLU A 218 18.30 14.05 5.26
C GLU A 218 18.42 15.29 4.35
N GLY A 219 17.45 15.49 3.44
CA GLY A 219 17.31 16.69 2.61
C GLY A 219 17.86 16.55 1.19
N ASP A 220 18.31 15.37 0.79
CA ASP A 220 18.73 15.11 -0.59
C ASP A 220 17.54 14.56 -1.41
N TYR A 221 16.78 15.47 -2.00
CA TYR A 221 15.63 15.16 -2.84
C TYR A 221 16.02 14.77 -4.28
N SER A 222 17.32 14.82 -4.65
CA SER A 222 17.78 14.44 -6.00
C SER A 222 17.88 12.93 -6.20
N HIS A 223 17.83 12.16 -5.11
CA HIS A 223 17.99 10.71 -5.12
C HIS A 223 16.75 10.00 -5.64
N LYS A 224 16.90 9.26 -6.78
CA LYS A 224 15.81 8.46 -7.36
C LYS A 224 15.96 6.97 -7.03
N VAL A 225 14.84 6.32 -6.74
CA VAL A 225 14.76 4.86 -6.55
C VAL A 225 14.60 4.18 -7.90
N VAL A 226 15.59 3.35 -8.29
CA VAL A 226 15.47 2.54 -9.50
C VAL A 226 15.08 1.11 -9.12
N MET A 227 13.85 0.71 -9.47
CA MET A 227 13.32 -0.63 -9.24
C MET A 227 13.17 -1.36 -10.58
N ARG A 228 13.69 -2.63 -10.61
CA ARG A 228 13.47 -3.51 -11.77
C ARG A 228 12.25 -4.39 -11.52
N GLY A 229 11.36 -4.45 -12.49
CA GLY A 229 10.13 -5.26 -12.44
C GLY A 229 8.91 -4.45 -12.88
N LYS A 230 7.74 -5.10 -12.89
CA LYS A 230 6.42 -4.51 -13.18
C LYS A 230 5.42 -4.92 -12.09
N ASP A 231 5.91 -5.05 -10.86
CA ASP A 231 5.14 -5.43 -9.69
C ASP A 231 4.83 -4.21 -8.81
N GLU A 232 4.09 -4.41 -7.74
CA GLU A 232 3.64 -3.39 -6.81
C GLU A 232 4.81 -2.64 -6.14
N LEU A 233 5.97 -3.28 -5.99
CA LEU A 233 7.16 -2.63 -5.47
C LEU A 233 7.80 -1.68 -6.48
N ALA A 234 7.76 -2.00 -7.77
CA ALA A 234 8.22 -1.09 -8.82
C ALA A 234 7.30 0.12 -8.91
N PHE A 235 5.98 -0.09 -8.91
CA PHE A 235 4.97 0.98 -8.86
C PHE A 235 5.17 1.90 -7.65
N LEU A 236 5.37 1.32 -6.45
CA LEU A 236 5.67 2.11 -5.25
C LEU A 236 6.96 2.93 -5.39
N GLY A 237 7.96 2.40 -6.10
CA GLY A 237 9.20 3.12 -6.39
C GLY A 237 8.98 4.33 -7.32
N ASP A 238 8.13 4.20 -8.30
CA ASP A 238 7.79 5.27 -9.25
C ASP A 238 6.96 6.36 -8.56
N GLU A 239 5.92 6.01 -7.80
CA GLU A 239 5.13 6.96 -6.99
C GLU A 239 6.01 7.71 -5.98
N PHE A 240 6.98 7.00 -5.39
CA PHE A 240 7.93 7.62 -4.48
C PHE A 240 8.84 8.64 -5.21
N ASN A 241 9.27 8.35 -6.43
CA ASN A 241 10.06 9.28 -7.24
C ASN A 241 9.26 10.52 -7.62
N ASP A 242 7.99 10.38 -8.00
CA ASP A 242 7.09 11.48 -8.31
C ASP A 242 6.88 12.41 -7.10
N LEU A 243 6.64 11.81 -5.93
CA LEU A 243 6.55 12.58 -4.68
C LEU A 243 7.84 13.35 -4.39
N THR A 244 8.98 12.68 -4.57
CA THR A 244 10.30 13.29 -4.33
C THR A 244 10.57 14.45 -5.28
N GLU A 245 10.19 14.34 -6.54
CA GLU A 245 10.34 15.40 -7.54
C GLU A 245 9.47 16.62 -7.21
N LYS A 246 8.24 16.40 -6.74
CA LYS A 246 7.36 17.47 -6.24
C LYS A 246 7.96 18.16 -5.02
N LEU A 247 8.53 17.39 -4.07
CA LEU A 247 9.22 17.92 -2.90
C LEU A 247 10.45 18.75 -3.29
N GLN A 248 11.27 18.24 -4.21
CA GLN A 248 12.44 18.96 -4.72
C GLN A 248 12.06 20.29 -5.35
N THR A 249 11.04 20.27 -6.20
CA THR A 249 10.53 21.47 -6.85
C THR A 249 10.01 22.49 -5.84
N SER A 250 9.28 22.05 -4.86
CA SER A 250 8.75 22.89 -3.75
C SER A 250 9.90 23.51 -2.93
N GLU A 251 10.90 22.69 -2.55
CA GLU A 251 12.05 23.17 -1.78
C GLU A 251 12.92 24.16 -2.57
N ASN A 252 13.11 23.92 -3.87
CA ASN A 252 13.82 24.84 -4.74
C ASN A 252 13.09 26.19 -4.85
N LYS A 253 11.76 26.18 -5.04
CA LYS A 253 10.94 27.40 -5.03
C LYS A 253 11.03 28.14 -3.70
N ARG A 254 11.03 27.42 -2.57
CA ARG A 254 11.19 28.01 -1.25
C ARG A 254 12.55 28.64 -1.05
N ARG A 255 13.63 27.97 -1.46
CA ARG A 255 14.99 28.51 -1.38
C ARG A 255 15.17 29.76 -2.25
N GLN A 256 14.65 29.72 -3.48
CA GLN A 256 14.67 30.86 -4.38
C GLN A 256 13.93 32.07 -3.75
N PHE A 257 12.74 31.84 -3.19
CA PHE A 257 11.96 32.88 -2.51
C PHE A 257 12.75 33.55 -1.38
N VAL A 258 13.39 32.74 -0.50
CA VAL A 258 14.20 33.28 0.61
C VAL A 258 15.40 34.07 0.09
N SER A 259 16.06 33.59 -0.96
CA SER A 259 17.18 34.28 -1.59
C SER A 259 16.76 35.62 -2.17
N ASP A 260 15.69 35.64 -2.97
CA ASP A 260 15.21 36.85 -3.62
C ASP A 260 14.70 37.88 -2.62
N ALA A 261 13.96 37.43 -1.59
CA ALA A 261 13.51 38.31 -0.50
C ALA A 261 14.71 38.94 0.22
N SER A 262 15.75 38.15 0.51
CA SER A 262 16.96 38.65 1.17
C SER A 262 17.69 39.69 0.32
N HIS A 263 17.80 39.47 -0.99
CA HIS A 263 18.41 40.42 -1.92
C HIS A 263 17.62 41.72 -2.04
N GLU A 264 16.29 41.64 -2.17
CA GLU A 264 15.43 42.82 -2.31
C GLU A 264 15.31 43.64 -1.00
N LEU A 265 15.47 43.00 0.18
CA LEU A 265 15.53 43.69 1.48
C LEU A 265 16.90 44.34 1.73
N LYS A 266 17.99 43.73 1.26
CA LYS A 266 19.36 44.25 1.48
C LYS A 266 19.62 45.58 0.77
N THR A 267 19.04 45.76 -0.43
CA THR A 267 19.26 46.97 -1.24
C THR A 267 18.76 48.26 -0.55
N PRO A 268 17.46 48.37 -0.13
CA PRO A 268 16.96 49.54 0.58
C PRO A 268 17.68 49.78 1.90
N LEU A 269 18.03 48.71 2.63
CA LEU A 269 18.78 48.82 3.89
C LEU A 269 20.18 49.41 3.67
N ALA A 270 20.86 49.02 2.60
CA ALA A 270 22.15 49.58 2.21
C ALA A 270 22.03 51.07 1.83
N SER A 271 20.97 51.46 1.11
CA SER A 271 20.70 52.87 0.80
C SER A 271 20.46 53.71 2.08
N ILE A 272 19.62 53.23 2.99
CA ILE A 272 19.39 53.92 4.28
C ILE A 272 20.73 54.10 5.02
N LYS A 273 21.54 53.04 5.10
CA LYS A 273 22.84 53.11 5.77
C LYS A 273 23.77 54.10 5.12
N LEU A 274 23.87 54.12 3.78
CA LEU A 274 24.72 55.05 3.04
C LEU A 274 24.30 56.49 3.31
N LEU A 275 23.00 56.81 3.19
CA LEU A 275 22.47 58.14 3.48
C LEU A 275 22.74 58.57 4.92
N THR A 276 22.53 57.67 5.88
CA THR A 276 22.82 57.91 7.30
C THR A 276 24.29 58.18 7.53
N ASP A 277 25.21 57.33 6.95
CA ASP A 277 26.65 57.51 7.08
C ASP A 277 27.08 58.83 6.45
N SER A 278 26.46 59.23 5.33
CA SER A 278 26.74 60.52 4.66
C SER A 278 26.33 61.73 5.54
N ILE A 279 25.19 61.68 6.20
CA ILE A 279 24.77 62.71 7.14
C ILE A 279 25.71 62.83 8.36
N LEU A 280 26.18 61.69 8.86
CA LEU A 280 27.02 61.66 10.07
C LEU A 280 28.49 62.02 9.83
N GLN A 281 29.02 61.81 8.61
CA GLN A 281 30.43 61.94 8.32
C GLN A 281 30.79 63.23 7.57
N ASN A 282 29.81 63.95 7.01
CA ASN A 282 30.05 65.17 6.24
C ASN A 282 29.34 66.35 6.86
N ASP A 283 29.99 67.50 6.89
CA ASP A 283 29.37 68.81 7.15
C ASP A 283 28.54 69.18 5.94
N MET A 284 27.21 69.15 6.06
CA MET A 284 26.30 69.48 5.00
C MET A 284 25.29 70.59 5.44
N ASP A 285 24.73 71.30 4.49
CA ASP A 285 23.71 72.29 4.78
C ASP A 285 22.39 71.62 5.21
N MET A 286 21.54 72.36 5.91
CA MET A 286 20.27 71.85 6.46
C MET A 286 19.30 71.40 5.39
N ASP A 287 19.35 71.95 4.20
CA ASP A 287 18.42 71.56 3.12
C ASP A 287 18.81 70.23 2.52
N THR A 288 20.10 69.99 2.29
CA THR A 288 20.64 68.65 1.84
C THR A 288 20.42 67.62 2.93
N ALA A 289 20.61 67.95 4.21
CA ALA A 289 20.31 67.01 5.31
C ALA A 289 18.83 66.63 5.36
N ARG A 290 17.94 67.56 5.15
CA ARG A 290 16.49 67.30 5.03
C ARG A 290 16.12 66.40 3.88
N GLU A 291 16.70 66.63 2.73
CA GLU A 291 16.53 65.78 1.54
C GLU A 291 16.92 64.33 1.84
N PHE A 292 18.11 64.10 2.44
CA PHE A 292 18.62 62.78 2.82
C PHE A 292 17.70 62.11 3.86
N VAL A 293 17.22 62.84 4.86
CA VAL A 293 16.26 62.32 5.85
C VAL A 293 14.94 61.93 5.16
N GLY A 294 14.46 62.75 4.20
CA GLY A 294 13.31 62.42 3.37
C GLY A 294 13.50 61.15 2.57
N ASP A 295 14.67 60.94 1.96
CA ASP A 295 15.01 59.73 1.22
C ASP A 295 15.09 58.51 2.11
N ILE A 296 15.65 58.62 3.33
CA ILE A 296 15.62 57.58 4.34
C ILE A 296 14.18 57.17 4.69
N GLY A 297 13.28 58.18 4.90
CA GLY A 297 11.84 57.95 5.12
C GLY A 297 11.18 57.18 4.00
N ASN A 298 11.43 57.59 2.73
CA ASN A 298 10.90 56.94 1.55
C ASN A 298 11.31 55.49 1.43
N GLU A 299 12.59 55.17 1.74
CA GLU A 299 13.14 53.82 1.66
C GLU A 299 12.64 52.94 2.83
N ALA A 300 12.41 53.53 4.02
CA ALA A 300 11.78 52.85 5.15
C ALA A 300 10.31 52.47 4.84
N ASP A 301 9.55 53.37 4.24
CA ASP A 301 8.18 53.09 3.79
C ASP A 301 8.13 52.00 2.70
N ARG A 302 9.14 52.00 1.82
CA ARG A 302 9.29 50.96 0.81
C ARG A 302 9.56 49.59 1.43
N LEU A 303 10.43 49.50 2.43
CA LEU A 303 10.68 48.30 3.21
C LEU A 303 9.41 47.80 3.91
N ASN A 304 8.65 48.69 4.52
CA ASN A 304 7.41 48.32 5.21
C ASN A 304 6.39 47.73 4.23
N ARG A 305 6.16 48.37 3.07
CA ARG A 305 5.28 47.83 2.02
C ARG A 305 5.76 46.48 1.51
N MET A 306 7.08 46.26 1.39
CA MET A 306 7.64 44.98 0.94
C MET A 306 7.41 43.88 1.98
N THR A 307 7.66 44.15 3.26
CA THR A 307 7.42 43.18 4.34
C THR A 307 5.96 42.79 4.45
N GLN A 308 5.01 43.74 4.29
CA GLN A 308 3.59 43.44 4.27
C GLN A 308 3.21 42.52 3.10
N LYS A 309 3.74 42.77 1.90
CA LYS A 309 3.51 41.91 0.72
C LYS A 309 4.10 40.50 0.90
N LEU A 310 5.26 40.38 1.56
CA LEU A 310 5.86 39.08 1.90
C LEU A 310 5.00 38.32 2.91
N LEU A 311 4.49 39.00 3.94
CA LEU A 311 3.58 38.41 4.94
C LEU A 311 2.26 37.96 4.29
N SER A 312 1.71 38.73 3.37
CA SER A 312 0.51 38.32 2.62
C SER A 312 0.76 37.04 1.83
N LEU A 313 1.89 36.91 1.12
CA LEU A 313 2.25 35.70 0.39
C LEU A 313 2.37 34.47 1.30
N THR A 314 2.99 34.60 2.48
CA THR A 314 3.13 33.48 3.42
C THR A 314 1.81 33.05 4.05
N LYS A 315 0.89 34.00 4.28
CA LYS A 315 -0.47 33.69 4.75
C LYS A 315 -1.28 32.94 3.70
N ILE A 316 -1.20 33.34 2.43
CA ILE A 316 -1.89 32.68 1.32
C ILE A 316 -1.43 31.23 1.14
N GLU A 317 -0.13 30.93 1.32
CA GLU A 317 0.43 29.58 1.24
C GLU A 317 0.05 28.66 2.40
N GLY A 318 -0.31 29.22 3.57
CA GLY A 318 -0.61 28.46 4.79
C GLY A 318 -2.09 28.30 5.13
N GLN A 319 -2.99 29.06 4.52
CA GLN A 319 -4.44 28.99 4.77
C GLN A 319 -5.15 28.25 3.65
N GLN A 320 -5.56 27.00 3.91
CA GLN A 320 -6.37 26.20 2.98
C GLN A 320 -7.89 26.44 3.12
N ASP A 321 -8.38 26.99 4.23
CA ASP A 321 -9.81 27.13 4.49
C ASP A 321 -10.10 28.46 5.20
N GLY A 322 -10.30 29.53 4.42
CA GLY A 322 -11.12 30.65 4.86
C GLY A 322 -12.57 30.40 4.45
N ASP A 323 -13.51 30.88 5.23
CA ASP A 323 -14.94 30.83 4.85
C ASP A 323 -15.15 31.66 3.57
N CYS A 324 -15.08 31.00 2.41
CA CYS A 324 -15.42 31.61 1.14
C CYS A 324 -16.93 31.92 1.14
N GLU A 325 -17.30 33.10 0.70
CA GLU A 325 -18.68 33.55 0.60
C GLU A 325 -19.05 33.75 -0.88
N ILE A 326 -20.33 33.59 -1.18
CA ILE A 326 -20.86 33.93 -2.49
C ILE A 326 -21.07 35.44 -2.52
N ILE A 327 -20.27 36.13 -3.31
CA ILE A 327 -20.32 37.59 -3.43
C ILE A 327 -20.43 38.05 -4.88
N TYR A 328 -21.04 39.22 -5.07
CA TYR A 328 -21.00 39.95 -6.33
C TYR A 328 -19.71 40.77 -6.42
N MET A 329 -19.08 40.82 -7.62
CA MET A 329 -17.82 41.52 -7.79
C MET A 329 -17.94 43.04 -7.83
N ALA A 330 -19.03 43.57 -8.39
CA ALA A 330 -19.20 45.00 -8.65
C ALA A 330 -18.99 45.90 -7.42
N PRO A 331 -19.56 45.62 -6.23
CA PRO A 331 -19.36 46.47 -5.06
C PRO A 331 -17.90 46.61 -4.65
N THR A 332 -17.16 45.51 -4.69
CA THR A 332 -15.73 45.49 -4.32
C THR A 332 -14.87 46.16 -5.38
N VAL A 333 -15.13 45.90 -6.67
CA VAL A 333 -14.45 46.58 -7.79
C VAL A 333 -14.65 48.08 -7.74
N GLU A 334 -15.90 48.53 -7.55
CA GLU A 334 -16.22 49.97 -7.44
C GLU A 334 -15.52 50.63 -6.26
N ARG A 335 -15.50 49.97 -5.10
CA ARG A 335 -14.79 50.44 -3.88
C ARG A 335 -13.31 50.66 -4.15
N VAL A 336 -12.63 49.71 -4.80
CA VAL A 336 -11.21 49.77 -5.15
C VAL A 336 -10.92 50.90 -6.12
N VAL A 337 -11.72 51.00 -7.19
CA VAL A 337 -11.56 52.06 -8.21
C VAL A 337 -11.77 53.46 -7.59
N ARG A 338 -12.77 53.61 -6.73
CA ARG A 338 -13.02 54.87 -6.00
C ARG A 338 -11.83 55.23 -5.12
N MET A 339 -11.22 54.28 -4.44
CA MET A 339 -10.04 54.51 -3.60
C MET A 339 -8.82 54.93 -4.42
N LEU A 340 -8.64 54.38 -5.61
CA LEU A 340 -7.50 54.68 -6.48
C LEU A 340 -7.73 55.85 -7.43
N SER A 341 -8.94 56.50 -7.47
CA SER A 341 -9.27 57.62 -8.33
C SER A 341 -8.32 58.80 -8.13
N GLY A 342 -8.00 59.17 -6.89
CA GLY A 342 -7.07 60.26 -6.59
C GLY A 342 -5.63 59.98 -7.10
N LEU A 343 -5.20 58.69 -7.12
CA LEU A 343 -3.93 58.30 -7.70
C LEU A 343 -3.97 58.40 -9.23
N ALA A 344 -5.08 58.03 -9.86
CA ALA A 344 -5.28 58.14 -11.29
C ALA A 344 -5.28 59.62 -11.75
N GLU A 345 -6.02 60.50 -11.06
CA GLU A 345 -6.04 61.92 -11.31
C GLU A 345 -4.65 62.54 -11.23
N LYS A 346 -3.89 62.21 -10.18
CA LYS A 346 -2.51 62.69 -10.00
C LYS A 346 -1.60 62.29 -11.17
N ASN A 347 -1.86 61.15 -11.82
CA ASN A 347 -1.11 60.67 -12.97
C ASN A 347 -1.75 61.06 -14.33
N GLY A 348 -2.83 61.80 -14.32
CA GLY A 348 -3.56 62.26 -15.53
C GLY A 348 -4.24 61.10 -16.27
N ILE A 349 -4.76 60.09 -15.57
CA ILE A 349 -5.36 58.89 -16.15
C ILE A 349 -6.85 58.92 -15.96
N VAL A 350 -7.63 58.66 -17.03
CA VAL A 350 -9.08 58.54 -16.99
C VAL A 350 -9.48 57.08 -16.76
N ILE A 351 -10.21 56.80 -15.65
CA ILE A 351 -10.75 55.49 -15.38
C ILE A 351 -12.18 55.37 -15.92
N ASN A 352 -12.44 54.36 -16.74
CA ASN A 352 -13.75 53.97 -17.22
C ASN A 352 -14.20 52.70 -16.51
N LEU A 353 -15.41 52.71 -15.96
CA LEU A 353 -16.05 51.56 -15.33
C LEU A 353 -17.19 51.03 -16.18
N SER A 354 -17.27 49.70 -16.38
CA SER A 354 -18.42 49.00 -16.97
C SER A 354 -18.67 47.74 -16.15
N LEU A 355 -19.68 47.80 -15.26
CA LEU A 355 -19.99 46.77 -14.27
C LEU A 355 -21.36 46.12 -14.49
N ASP A 356 -21.86 46.19 -15.75
CA ASP A 356 -23.24 45.82 -16.10
C ASP A 356 -23.49 44.30 -16.06
N ASP A 357 -22.43 43.51 -16.22
CA ASP A 357 -22.47 42.03 -16.25
C ASP A 357 -21.92 41.41 -14.95
N ASP A 358 -22.41 41.83 -13.79
CA ASP A 358 -21.98 41.31 -12.51
C ASP A 358 -22.61 39.93 -12.27
N SER A 359 -21.79 39.01 -11.75
CA SER A 359 -22.21 37.64 -11.46
C SER A 359 -21.66 37.19 -10.10
N PRO A 360 -22.42 36.35 -9.37
CA PRO A 360 -21.97 35.84 -8.08
C PRO A 360 -20.83 34.83 -8.25
N ILE A 361 -19.79 34.98 -7.43
CA ILE A 361 -18.61 34.09 -7.37
C ILE A 361 -18.36 33.65 -5.94
N LEU A 362 -17.71 32.50 -5.75
CA LEU A 362 -17.31 32.01 -4.44
C LEU A 362 -15.84 32.42 -4.17
N ILE A 363 -15.65 33.42 -3.33
CA ILE A 363 -14.33 33.98 -3.03
C ILE A 363 -14.35 34.68 -1.66
N LEU A 364 -13.19 34.84 -1.04
CA LEU A 364 -13.04 35.76 0.09
C LEU A 364 -13.07 37.20 -0.43
N GLU A 365 -13.87 38.08 0.16
CA GLU A 365 -13.95 39.48 -0.25
C GLU A 365 -12.60 40.20 -0.23
N ASP A 366 -11.75 39.88 0.76
CA ASP A 366 -10.39 40.39 0.86
C ASP A 366 -9.50 39.98 -0.32
N ASP A 367 -9.69 38.78 -0.84
CA ASP A 367 -8.94 38.28 -2.03
C ASP A 367 -9.36 39.04 -3.28
N LEU A 368 -10.67 39.20 -3.52
CA LEU A 368 -11.17 39.96 -4.64
C LEU A 368 -10.72 41.43 -4.57
N TYR A 369 -10.77 42.02 -3.38
CA TYR A 369 -10.23 43.34 -3.14
C TYR A 369 -8.74 43.43 -3.51
N GLN A 370 -7.92 42.51 -3.05
CA GLN A 370 -6.49 42.53 -3.29
C GLN A 370 -6.13 42.26 -4.77
N ILE A 371 -6.87 41.36 -5.45
CA ILE A 371 -6.72 41.07 -6.88
C ILE A 371 -7.00 42.35 -7.66
N THR A 372 -8.17 42.96 -7.44
CA THR A 372 -8.60 44.18 -8.10
C THR A 372 -7.66 45.34 -7.85
N PHE A 373 -7.24 45.53 -6.59
CA PHE A 373 -6.30 46.59 -6.20
C PHE A 373 -4.98 46.49 -6.95
N ASN A 374 -4.35 45.27 -6.97
CA ASN A 374 -3.07 45.11 -7.65
C ASN A 374 -3.17 45.32 -9.15
N LEU A 375 -4.25 44.88 -9.81
CA LEU A 375 -4.43 45.04 -11.24
C LEU A 375 -4.70 46.53 -11.61
N VAL A 376 -5.57 47.20 -10.87
CA VAL A 376 -5.89 48.62 -11.12
C VAL A 376 -4.68 49.52 -10.77
N GLU A 377 -4.01 49.28 -9.66
CA GLU A 377 -2.77 50.01 -9.30
C GLU A 377 -1.71 49.86 -10.41
N ASN A 378 -1.51 48.67 -10.94
CA ASN A 378 -0.56 48.44 -12.04
C ASN A 378 -1.01 49.16 -13.31
N GLY A 379 -2.31 49.11 -13.67
CA GLY A 379 -2.86 49.80 -14.82
C GLY A 379 -2.72 51.32 -14.75
N ILE A 380 -2.77 51.93 -13.53
CA ILE A 380 -2.47 53.33 -13.32
C ILE A 380 -0.96 53.61 -13.40
N LYS A 381 -0.15 52.83 -12.76
CA LYS A 381 1.30 53.03 -12.57
C LYS A 381 2.12 52.89 -13.86
N TYR A 382 1.72 51.96 -14.72
CA TYR A 382 2.42 51.69 -15.99
C TYR A 382 1.74 52.31 -17.20
N ASN A 383 0.73 53.16 -16.97
CA ASN A 383 0.08 53.93 -18.03
C ASN A 383 0.94 55.11 -18.52
N ILE A 384 0.51 55.67 -19.60
CA ILE A 384 1.03 56.95 -20.14
C ILE A 384 0.21 58.12 -19.63
N SER A 385 0.81 59.32 -19.52
CA SER A 385 0.06 60.53 -19.16
C SER A 385 -1.01 60.83 -20.20
N GLY A 386 -2.24 61.08 -19.73
CA GLY A 386 -3.43 61.25 -20.63
C GLY A 386 -4.01 59.92 -21.11
N GLY A 387 -3.50 58.79 -20.61
CA GLY A 387 -4.00 57.47 -20.96
C GLY A 387 -5.33 57.11 -20.30
N LYS A 388 -5.87 55.92 -20.65
CA LYS A 388 -7.13 55.39 -20.14
C LYS A 388 -6.91 54.08 -19.44
N LEU A 389 -7.70 53.83 -18.39
CA LEU A 389 -7.81 52.54 -17.72
C LEU A 389 -9.30 52.12 -17.75
N THR A 390 -9.60 50.97 -18.34
CA THR A 390 -10.95 50.42 -18.37
C THR A 390 -11.02 49.21 -17.46
N VAL A 391 -11.96 49.22 -16.51
CA VAL A 391 -12.26 48.07 -15.64
C VAL A 391 -13.67 47.63 -15.97
N SER A 392 -13.82 46.38 -16.38
CA SER A 392 -15.11 45.84 -16.79
C SER A 392 -15.36 44.47 -16.18
N LEU A 393 -16.63 44.23 -15.88
CA LEU A 393 -17.15 42.89 -15.57
C LEU A 393 -17.87 42.37 -16.80
N LEU A 394 -17.60 41.13 -17.15
CA LEU A 394 -18.17 40.41 -18.28
C LEU A 394 -18.67 39.06 -17.81
N ARG A 395 -19.72 38.55 -18.45
CA ARG A 395 -20.22 37.18 -18.20
C ARG A 395 -20.02 36.31 -19.43
N SER A 396 -19.57 35.08 -19.25
CA SER A 396 -19.48 34.08 -20.30
C SER A 396 -20.02 32.77 -19.75
N GLU A 397 -21.20 32.35 -20.24
CA GLU A 397 -21.95 31.14 -19.83
C GLU A 397 -21.79 30.75 -18.34
N ASP A 398 -20.71 30.06 -17.97
CA ASP A 398 -20.45 29.57 -16.61
C ASP A 398 -19.36 30.34 -15.86
N ASN A 399 -18.93 31.51 -16.38
CA ASN A 399 -17.79 32.25 -15.81
C ASN A 399 -18.07 33.73 -15.66
N ALA A 400 -17.66 34.29 -14.53
CA ALA A 400 -17.56 35.73 -14.28
C ALA A 400 -16.16 36.21 -14.63
N ILE A 401 -16.02 37.29 -15.35
CA ILE A 401 -14.75 37.78 -15.88
C ILE A 401 -14.54 39.22 -15.41
N LEU A 402 -13.43 39.46 -14.71
CA LEU A 402 -12.91 40.78 -14.41
C LEU A 402 -11.81 41.10 -15.44
N GLN A 403 -12.02 42.14 -16.23
CA GLN A 403 -11.05 42.65 -17.20
C GLN A 403 -10.53 44.00 -16.81
N VAL A 404 -9.21 44.18 -16.78
CA VAL A 404 -8.52 45.44 -16.52
C VAL A 404 -7.63 45.74 -17.73
N ARG A 405 -7.99 46.81 -18.47
CA ARG A 405 -7.33 47.23 -19.69
C ARG A 405 -6.71 48.61 -19.53
N ASP A 406 -5.43 48.77 -19.76
CA ASP A 406 -4.72 50.01 -19.81
C ASP A 406 -4.24 50.38 -21.23
N THR A 407 -3.94 51.64 -21.46
CA THR A 407 -3.32 52.15 -22.69
C THR A 407 -1.83 52.52 -22.46
N GLY A 408 -1.18 51.82 -21.55
CA GLY A 408 0.16 52.10 -21.07
C GLY A 408 1.29 51.64 -21.98
N VAL A 409 2.46 51.51 -21.40
CA VAL A 409 3.71 51.16 -22.13
C VAL A 409 3.70 49.75 -22.71
N GLY A 410 2.80 48.89 -22.28
CA GLY A 410 2.76 47.48 -22.67
C GLY A 410 3.90 46.66 -22.13
N ILE A 411 3.87 45.34 -22.40
CA ILE A 411 4.81 44.35 -21.94
C ILE A 411 5.45 43.65 -23.15
N PRO A 412 6.78 43.54 -23.22
CA PRO A 412 7.46 42.82 -24.28
C PRO A 412 7.08 41.31 -24.29
N PRO A 413 6.96 40.67 -25.48
CA PRO A 413 6.53 39.28 -25.60
C PRO A 413 7.38 38.31 -24.81
N GLU A 414 8.69 38.52 -24.74
CA GLU A 414 9.62 37.70 -23.97
C GLU A 414 9.40 37.77 -22.46
N ALA A 415 8.74 38.81 -21.95
CA ALA A 415 8.46 39.02 -20.54
C ALA A 415 7.12 38.44 -20.11
N LEU A 416 6.17 38.21 -21.04
CA LEU A 416 4.80 37.77 -20.70
C LEU A 416 4.76 36.46 -19.91
N SER A 417 5.64 35.52 -20.19
CA SER A 417 5.72 34.23 -19.46
C SER A 417 6.24 34.38 -18.03
N HIS A 418 6.92 35.49 -17.71
CA HIS A 418 7.62 35.70 -16.45
C HIS A 418 6.96 36.73 -15.53
N ILE A 419 6.00 37.54 -16.00
CA ILE A 419 5.42 38.64 -15.19
C ILE A 419 4.71 38.18 -13.93
N PHE A 420 4.30 36.92 -13.84
CA PHE A 420 3.68 36.31 -12.67
C PHE A 420 4.70 35.66 -11.72
N GLU A 421 5.99 35.64 -12.10
CA GLU A 421 7.03 35.17 -11.20
C GLU A 421 7.30 36.19 -10.10
N ARG A 422 7.69 35.69 -8.91
CA ARG A 422 7.98 36.54 -7.75
C ARG A 422 9.21 37.37 -8.03
N PHE A 423 9.18 38.68 -7.68
CA PHE A 423 10.25 39.66 -7.86
C PHE A 423 10.64 39.92 -9.32
N TYR A 424 9.90 39.38 -10.30
CA TYR A 424 10.16 39.64 -11.71
C TYR A 424 9.74 41.08 -12.09
N ARG A 425 10.54 41.71 -12.92
CA ARG A 425 10.35 43.09 -13.40
C ARG A 425 10.97 43.25 -14.79
N VAL A 426 10.20 43.77 -15.73
CA VAL A 426 10.62 43.98 -17.11
C VAL A 426 11.80 45.00 -17.18
N ASP A 427 11.77 46.06 -16.36
CA ASP A 427 12.85 47.07 -16.28
C ASP A 427 13.15 47.38 -14.80
N LYS A 428 14.29 46.91 -14.32
CA LYS A 428 14.77 47.08 -12.95
C LYS A 428 15.12 48.56 -12.62
N ALA A 429 15.52 49.37 -13.60
CA ALA A 429 15.93 50.74 -13.36
C ALA A 429 14.74 51.69 -13.25
N ARG A 430 13.79 51.60 -14.19
CA ARG A 430 12.61 52.41 -14.24
C ARG A 430 11.64 52.12 -13.08
N SER A 431 11.52 50.86 -12.74
CA SER A 431 10.59 50.43 -11.68
C SER A 431 11.12 50.66 -10.25
N ARG A 432 12.42 50.96 -10.04
CA ARG A 432 12.94 51.49 -8.76
C ARG A 432 12.35 52.85 -8.41
N LYS A 433 12.27 53.76 -9.38
CA LYS A 433 11.67 55.10 -9.20
C LYS A 433 10.17 55.04 -8.93
N SER A 434 9.47 54.03 -9.45
CA SER A 434 8.03 53.84 -9.27
C SER A 434 7.62 52.94 -8.13
N GLY A 435 8.59 52.43 -7.31
CA GLY A 435 8.33 51.71 -6.04
C GLY A 435 7.73 50.28 -6.17
N GLY A 436 7.87 49.64 -7.34
CA GLY A 436 7.35 48.27 -7.57
C GLY A 436 8.20 47.20 -6.92
N SER A 437 7.60 46.27 -6.17
CA SER A 437 8.27 45.14 -5.52
C SER A 437 8.39 43.91 -6.40
N GLY A 438 7.70 43.84 -7.54
CA GLY A 438 7.61 42.62 -8.37
C GLY A 438 6.80 41.48 -7.74
N LEU A 439 6.04 41.75 -6.64
CA LEU A 439 5.24 40.77 -5.95
C LEU A 439 3.75 40.83 -6.29
N GLY A 440 3.24 41.99 -6.80
CA GLY A 440 1.83 42.21 -7.00
C GLY A 440 1.16 41.19 -7.90
N LEU A 441 1.71 40.97 -9.11
CA LEU A 441 1.13 39.99 -10.05
C LEU A 441 1.28 38.54 -9.59
N ALA A 442 2.35 38.21 -8.87
CA ALA A 442 2.50 36.89 -8.25
C ALA A 442 1.46 36.65 -7.17
N ILE A 443 1.10 37.68 -6.37
CA ILE A 443 0.02 37.63 -5.39
C ILE A 443 -1.32 37.41 -6.12
N VAL A 444 -1.60 38.18 -7.15
CA VAL A 444 -2.84 38.06 -7.95
C VAL A 444 -2.97 36.64 -8.49
N LYS A 445 -1.96 36.11 -9.16
CA LYS A 445 -2.00 34.74 -9.70
C LYS A 445 -2.30 33.71 -8.62
N ASN A 446 -1.63 33.79 -7.48
CA ASN A 446 -1.81 32.84 -6.37
C ASN A 446 -3.22 32.91 -5.77
N MET A 447 -3.76 34.12 -5.58
CA MET A 447 -5.14 34.33 -5.11
C MET A 447 -6.18 33.83 -6.10
N VAL A 448 -5.99 34.10 -7.40
CA VAL A 448 -6.89 33.64 -8.46
C VAL A 448 -6.89 32.10 -8.52
N GLU A 449 -5.71 31.46 -8.54
CA GLU A 449 -5.58 30.01 -8.58
C GLU A 449 -6.16 29.34 -7.30
N ARG A 450 -5.98 29.93 -6.12
CA ARG A 450 -6.56 29.45 -4.87
C ARG A 450 -8.09 29.44 -4.90
N ASN A 451 -8.70 30.44 -5.52
CA ASN A 451 -10.14 30.55 -5.69
C ASN A 451 -10.66 29.91 -7.00
N GLN A 452 -9.96 28.90 -7.53
CA GLN A 452 -10.33 28.12 -8.71
C GLN A 452 -10.50 28.95 -9.99
N GLY A 453 -9.97 30.17 -10.01
CA GLY A 453 -10.01 31.07 -11.17
C GLY A 453 -8.79 30.87 -12.09
N GLN A 454 -8.82 31.61 -13.19
CA GLN A 454 -7.71 31.68 -14.16
C GLN A 454 -7.37 33.13 -14.43
N ILE A 455 -6.08 33.42 -14.66
CA ILE A 455 -5.60 34.74 -15.08
C ILE A 455 -4.84 34.63 -16.40
N SER A 456 -5.16 35.53 -17.33
CA SER A 456 -4.45 35.68 -18.59
C SER A 456 -4.05 37.12 -18.81
N VAL A 457 -3.09 37.33 -19.73
CA VAL A 457 -2.58 38.67 -20.10
C VAL A 457 -2.35 38.74 -21.60
N GLU A 458 -2.83 39.82 -22.18
CA GLU A 458 -2.55 40.23 -23.57
C GLU A 458 -1.93 41.58 -23.54
N SER A 459 -0.78 41.77 -24.19
CA SER A 459 -0.07 43.06 -24.21
C SER A 459 0.75 43.22 -25.46
N THR A 460 0.78 44.48 -25.93
CA THR A 460 1.61 44.90 -27.05
C THR A 460 2.39 46.13 -26.62
N PRO A 461 3.73 46.16 -26.79
CA PRO A 461 4.53 47.33 -26.46
C PRO A 461 4.01 48.60 -27.14
N GLY A 462 3.79 49.64 -26.33
CA GLY A 462 3.26 50.95 -26.79
C GLY A 462 1.75 50.99 -27.04
N GLN A 463 0.99 49.89 -26.86
CA GLN A 463 -0.47 49.88 -27.07
C GLN A 463 -1.24 49.58 -25.76
N GLY A 464 -0.56 49.16 -24.71
CA GLY A 464 -1.12 48.84 -23.41
C GLY A 464 -1.22 47.38 -23.10
N THR A 465 -1.92 47.05 -22.00
CA THR A 465 -2.06 45.70 -21.45
C THR A 465 -3.52 45.42 -21.10
N VAL A 466 -3.92 44.18 -21.28
CA VAL A 466 -5.22 43.65 -20.84
C VAL A 466 -4.99 42.47 -19.92
N PHE A 467 -5.35 42.57 -18.65
CA PHE A 467 -5.43 41.45 -17.73
C PHE A 467 -6.90 40.97 -17.68
N THR A 468 -7.05 39.65 -17.82
CA THR A 468 -8.34 38.98 -17.74
C THR A 468 -8.30 37.93 -16.62
N VAL A 469 -9.17 38.10 -15.63
CA VAL A 469 -9.33 37.15 -14.52
C VAL A 469 -10.72 36.52 -14.64
N THR A 470 -10.77 35.23 -14.62
CA THR A 470 -12.01 34.45 -14.80
C THR A 470 -12.24 33.58 -13.53
N PHE A 471 -13.47 33.65 -13.01
CA PHE A 471 -13.94 32.82 -11.91
C PHE A 471 -15.17 32.01 -12.32
N PRO A 472 -15.37 30.77 -11.80
CA PRO A 472 -16.66 30.09 -11.97
C PRO A 472 -17.79 30.87 -11.36
N THR A 473 -18.97 30.96 -12.05
CA THR A 473 -20.18 31.54 -11.49
C THR A 473 -21.03 30.50 -10.78
N PHE A 474 -21.85 30.95 -9.85
CA PHE A 474 -22.84 30.12 -9.16
C PHE A 474 -24.27 30.64 -9.52
N ASP A 475 -25.14 29.71 -9.95
CA ASP A 475 -26.55 30.06 -10.13
C ASP A 475 -27.20 30.20 -8.75
N THR A 476 -27.68 31.39 -8.45
CA THR A 476 -28.39 31.72 -7.21
C THR A 476 -29.92 31.52 -7.33
N GLU A 477 -30.40 30.91 -8.42
CA GLU A 477 -31.84 30.79 -8.69
C GLU A 477 -32.53 29.54 -8.10
N GLU A 478 -31.90 28.74 -7.26
CA GLU A 478 -32.59 27.66 -6.55
C GLU A 478 -32.25 27.60 -5.06
N GLU A 479 -32.74 28.57 -4.28
CA GLU A 479 -33.21 28.32 -2.91
C GLU A 479 -34.25 29.37 -2.51
N GLY A 480 -35.41 29.25 -3.14
CA GLY A 480 -36.64 29.81 -2.60
C GLY A 480 -37.14 28.95 -1.47
N LEU A 481 -36.85 29.36 -0.24
CA LEU A 481 -37.61 28.98 0.95
C LEU A 481 -37.64 30.15 1.91
#